data_3c9b8f3ec50fa823efb0645e577e49f7
#
_entry.id   3c9b8f3ec50fa823efb0645e577e49f7
#
_cell.length_a   1.000
_cell.length_b   1.000
_cell.length_c   1.000
_cell.angle_alpha   90.00
_cell.angle_beta   90.00
_cell.angle_gamma   90.00
#
_symmetry.space_group_name_H-M   'P 1'
#
loop_
_entity.id
_entity.type
_entity.pdbx_description
1 polymer ?
#
loop_
_entity_poly.entity_id
_entity_poly.type
_entity_poly.pdbx_seq_one_letter_code
_entity_poly.pdbx_strand_id
1 'polypeptide(L)'
;AGSGATPLPLLDAVDRCLETWRFACVNAPVGVPTRKGVIHQTVFIGPGSRHAENLEYVPCRLSLAPRLYEDRFAPDILLLHTSTPHNGAVSMGIEVQVLPAALESAKRRGALVIAQVNPSMPYVFGDGIVDVDDIDIGVIVDTPLPTAAMPSPGPTAWRIGELVASRVPDGATLQVGIGAVP
;
A
#
# COMPACT_ATOMS: atom_id res chain seq x y z
N ALA A 1 6.00 -0.80 -1.88
CA ALA A 1 5.06 -0.11 -0.99
C ALA A 1 3.66 -0.08 -1.59
N GLY A 2 2.63 -0.01 -0.75
CA GLY A 2 1.23 -0.16 -1.17
C GLY A 2 0.56 1.17 -1.53
N SER A 3 -0.05 1.85 -0.56
CA SER A 3 -0.81 3.07 -0.78
C SER A 3 -0.84 3.97 0.47
N GLY A 4 -1.97 3.98 1.21
CA GLY A 4 -2.25 4.92 2.28
C GLY A 4 -1.28 4.90 3.45
N ALA A 5 -0.77 3.73 3.83
CA ALA A 5 0.21 3.59 4.90
C ALA A 5 1.62 3.22 4.38
N THR A 6 1.98 3.70 3.20
CA THR A 6 3.36 3.59 2.67
C THR A 6 4.38 4.02 3.73
N PRO A 7 5.46 3.25 3.98
CA PRO A 7 6.46 3.54 5.02
C PRO A 7 7.35 4.71 4.63
N LEU A 8 6.85 5.93 4.73
CA LEU A 8 7.55 7.16 4.32
C LEU A 8 8.90 7.35 5.03
N PRO A 9 9.05 7.09 6.35
CA PRO A 9 10.36 7.18 7.00
C PRO A 9 11.42 6.25 6.39
N LEU A 10 11.05 5.03 6.00
CA LEU A 10 11.99 4.11 5.32
C LEU A 10 12.32 4.60 3.91
N LEU A 11 11.33 5.09 3.17
CA LEU A 11 11.55 5.64 1.82
C LEU A 11 12.49 6.85 1.86
N ASP A 12 12.31 7.74 2.83
CA ASP A 12 13.18 8.89 3.04
C ASP A 12 14.61 8.45 3.40
N ALA A 13 14.78 7.40 4.20
CA ALA A 13 16.10 6.84 4.50
C ALA A 13 16.76 6.25 3.25
N VAL A 14 16.03 5.50 2.42
CA VAL A 14 16.53 4.97 1.15
C VAL A 14 16.93 6.10 0.22
N ASP A 15 16.09 7.13 0.11
CA ASP A 15 16.35 8.28 -0.78
C ASP A 15 17.60 9.08 -0.39
N ARG A 16 17.92 9.15 0.90
CA ARG A 16 19.17 9.77 1.38
C ARG A 16 20.42 8.93 1.10
N CYS A 17 20.27 7.61 0.98
CA CYS A 17 21.39 6.69 0.77
C CYS A 17 21.71 6.44 -0.70
N LEU A 18 20.74 6.61 -1.61
CA LEU A 18 20.87 6.25 -3.02
C LEU A 18 20.72 7.48 -3.93
N GLU A 19 21.66 7.68 -4.82
CA GLU A 19 21.57 8.76 -5.81
C GLU A 19 20.46 8.48 -6.84
N THR A 20 20.39 7.26 -7.33
CA THR A 20 19.37 6.80 -8.29
C THR A 20 18.78 5.47 -7.87
N TRP A 21 17.45 5.34 -7.96
CA TRP A 21 16.74 4.10 -7.62
C TRP A 21 15.35 4.05 -8.25
N ARG A 22 14.75 2.86 -8.25
CA ARG A 22 13.40 2.62 -8.74
C ARG A 22 12.45 2.39 -7.57
N PHE A 23 11.30 3.03 -7.61
CA PHE A 23 10.27 2.94 -6.59
C PHE A 23 8.98 2.38 -7.19
N ALA A 24 8.66 1.12 -6.89
CA ALA A 24 7.40 0.50 -7.29
C ALA A 24 6.34 0.67 -6.20
N CYS A 25 5.22 1.30 -6.53
CA CYS A 25 4.09 1.53 -5.63
C CYS A 25 2.79 1.59 -6.43
N VAL A 26 1.73 0.95 -5.93
CA VAL A 26 0.44 0.93 -6.65
C VAL A 26 -0.23 2.31 -6.63
N ASN A 27 -0.24 2.99 -5.50
CA ASN A 27 -0.91 4.27 -5.32
C ASN A 27 -0.11 5.14 -4.35
N ALA A 28 0.99 5.70 -4.83
CA ALA A 28 1.90 6.46 -4.00
C ALA A 28 1.20 7.67 -3.34
N PRO A 29 1.27 7.81 -1.99
CA PRO A 29 0.75 8.97 -1.30
C PRO A 29 1.64 10.20 -1.52
N VAL A 30 1.14 11.36 -1.14
CA VAL A 30 1.97 12.57 -1.04
C VAL A 30 3.08 12.35 0.00
N GLY A 31 4.27 12.88 -0.26
CA GLY A 31 5.42 12.76 0.64
C GLY A 31 6.43 11.69 0.22
N VAL A 32 6.15 10.89 -0.84
CA VAL A 32 7.17 10.02 -1.42
C VAL A 32 8.23 10.84 -2.17
N PRO A 33 9.50 10.40 -2.23
CA PRO A 33 10.55 11.08 -2.98
C PRO A 33 10.21 11.21 -4.47
N THR A 34 10.31 12.42 -5.05
CA THR A 34 9.94 12.70 -6.46
C THR A 34 11.06 13.30 -7.29
N ARG A 35 12.26 13.44 -6.71
CA ARG A 35 13.43 14.03 -7.38
C ARG A 35 13.89 13.23 -8.61
N LYS A 36 14.67 13.84 -9.47
CA LYS A 36 15.14 13.29 -10.75
C LYS A 36 15.80 11.90 -10.67
N GLY A 37 16.50 11.60 -9.57
CA GLY A 37 17.14 10.29 -9.38
C GLY A 37 16.16 9.15 -9.02
N VAL A 38 14.88 9.44 -8.78
CA VAL A 38 13.87 8.45 -8.40
C VAL A 38 12.96 8.16 -9.57
N ILE A 39 12.92 6.91 -10.01
CA ILE A 39 12.04 6.45 -11.09
C ILE A 39 10.81 5.82 -10.45
N HIS A 40 9.65 6.45 -10.57
CA HIS A 40 8.39 5.90 -10.10
C HIS A 40 7.84 4.87 -11.09
N GLN A 41 7.63 3.64 -10.63
CA GLN A 41 6.99 2.57 -11.38
C GLN A 41 5.60 2.31 -10.78
N THR A 42 4.55 2.43 -11.58
CA THR A 42 3.20 2.26 -11.06
C THR A 42 2.21 1.78 -12.11
N VAL A 43 1.17 1.11 -11.65
CA VAL A 43 -0.03 0.75 -12.44
C VAL A 43 -1.19 1.71 -12.18
N PHE A 44 -1.07 2.57 -11.18
CA PHE A 44 -2.06 3.58 -10.83
C PHE A 44 -1.35 4.85 -10.34
N ILE A 45 -1.56 5.95 -11.05
CA ILE A 45 -0.88 7.21 -10.74
C ILE A 45 -1.56 7.89 -9.56
N GLY A 46 -1.06 7.59 -8.37
CA GLY A 46 -1.48 8.22 -7.11
C GLY A 46 -1.00 9.66 -6.97
N PRO A 47 -1.48 10.38 -5.93
CA PRO A 47 -1.14 11.78 -5.71
C PRO A 47 0.37 12.05 -5.65
N GLY A 48 1.15 11.15 -5.03
CA GLY A 48 2.59 11.28 -4.90
C GLY A 48 3.35 11.07 -6.19
N SER A 49 2.82 10.26 -7.12
CA SER A 49 3.47 10.01 -8.41
C SER A 49 3.17 11.06 -9.47
N ARG A 50 2.13 11.90 -9.28
CA ARG A 50 1.73 12.90 -10.29
C ARG A 50 2.78 13.98 -10.53
N HIS A 51 3.66 14.20 -9.57
CA HIS A 51 4.70 15.22 -9.63
C HIS A 51 6.12 14.61 -9.72
N ALA A 52 6.21 13.28 -9.93
CA ALA A 52 7.48 12.63 -10.13
C ALA A 52 8.12 13.08 -11.46
N GLU A 53 9.39 13.46 -11.43
CA GLU A 53 10.12 13.87 -12.64
C GLU A 53 10.31 12.69 -13.60
N ASN A 54 10.44 11.47 -13.08
CA ASN A 54 10.56 10.24 -13.85
C ASN A 54 9.44 9.26 -13.45
N LEU A 55 8.49 9.05 -14.36
CA LEU A 55 7.35 8.17 -14.16
C LEU A 55 7.27 7.11 -15.25
N GLU A 56 7.37 5.85 -14.85
CA GLU A 56 7.09 4.68 -15.67
C GLU A 56 5.68 4.15 -15.35
N TYR A 57 4.69 4.58 -16.11
CA TYR A 57 3.32 4.06 -15.97
C TYR A 57 3.14 2.78 -16.78
N VAL A 58 2.66 1.72 -16.13
CA VAL A 58 2.38 0.42 -16.75
C VAL A 58 0.87 0.17 -16.71
N PRO A 59 0.14 0.45 -17.79
CA PRO A 59 -1.29 0.24 -17.83
C PRO A 59 -1.60 -1.27 -17.78
N CYS A 60 -2.32 -1.70 -16.76
CA CYS A 60 -2.81 -3.05 -16.65
C CYS A 60 -4.09 -3.10 -15.82
N ARG A 61 -4.80 -4.23 -15.86
CA ARG A 61 -5.89 -4.48 -14.91
C ARG A 61 -5.30 -4.61 -13.51
N LEU A 62 -5.94 -4.02 -12.50
CA LEU A 62 -5.46 -4.06 -11.13
C LEU A 62 -5.27 -5.50 -10.62
N SER A 63 -6.14 -6.42 -11.04
CA SER A 63 -6.02 -7.86 -10.73
C SER A 63 -4.74 -8.53 -11.30
N LEU A 64 -4.08 -7.91 -12.27
CA LEU A 64 -2.81 -8.39 -12.82
C LEU A 64 -1.59 -7.69 -12.20
N ALA A 65 -1.80 -6.63 -11.43
CA ALA A 65 -0.71 -5.89 -10.79
C ALA A 65 0.23 -6.77 -9.94
N PRO A 66 -0.27 -7.77 -9.16
CA PRO A 66 0.61 -8.67 -8.41
C PRO A 66 1.65 -9.39 -9.28
N ARG A 67 1.30 -9.75 -10.52
CA ARG A 67 2.23 -10.43 -11.45
C ARG A 67 3.43 -9.58 -11.87
N LEU A 68 3.30 -8.27 -11.85
CA LEU A 68 4.42 -7.37 -12.17
C LEU A 68 5.54 -7.47 -11.13
N TYR A 69 5.22 -7.83 -9.89
CA TYR A 69 6.21 -8.03 -8.83
C TYR A 69 6.97 -9.35 -8.94
N GLU A 70 6.51 -10.27 -9.80
CA GLU A 70 7.23 -11.50 -10.09
C GLU A 70 8.44 -11.25 -11.01
N ASP A 71 8.39 -10.21 -11.86
CA ASP A 71 9.40 -9.90 -12.87
C ASP A 71 9.71 -8.40 -12.95
N ARG A 72 8.87 -7.61 -13.63
CA ARG A 72 9.16 -6.20 -13.99
C ARG A 72 9.39 -5.30 -12.78
N PHE A 73 8.64 -5.49 -11.72
CA PHE A 73 8.72 -4.74 -10.45
C PHE A 73 9.29 -5.60 -9.33
N ALA A 74 9.99 -6.68 -9.69
CA ALA A 74 10.61 -7.55 -8.68
C ALA A 74 11.56 -6.72 -7.81
N PRO A 75 11.39 -6.73 -6.47
CA PRO A 75 12.17 -5.90 -5.58
C PRO A 75 13.56 -6.48 -5.34
N ASP A 76 14.58 -5.62 -5.24
CA ASP A 76 15.85 -5.92 -4.59
C ASP A 76 15.77 -5.60 -3.09
N ILE A 77 14.91 -4.63 -2.73
CA ILE A 77 14.56 -4.27 -1.35
C ILE A 77 13.05 -4.15 -1.27
N LEU A 78 12.42 -4.90 -0.37
CA LEU A 78 11.00 -4.78 -0.06
C LEU A 78 10.81 -3.98 1.23
N LEU A 79 10.08 -2.88 1.17
CA LEU A 79 9.70 -2.09 2.33
C LEU A 79 8.26 -2.41 2.73
N LEU A 80 8.08 -2.91 3.94
CA LEU A 80 6.79 -3.20 4.57
C LEU A 80 6.46 -2.16 5.64
N HIS A 81 5.18 -1.97 5.91
CA HIS A 81 4.67 -1.28 7.10
C HIS A 81 3.76 -2.25 7.83
N THR A 82 4.11 -2.61 9.06
CA THR A 82 3.48 -3.72 9.77
C THR A 82 3.03 -3.32 11.17
N SER A 83 2.16 -4.13 11.73
CA SER A 83 1.83 -4.10 13.16
C SER A 83 3.04 -4.52 14.00
N THR A 84 2.93 -4.37 15.32
CA THR A 84 3.81 -5.05 16.28
C THR A 84 3.67 -6.57 16.17
N PRO A 85 4.73 -7.34 16.47
CA PRO A 85 4.68 -8.79 16.46
C PRO A 85 3.64 -9.37 17.43
N HIS A 86 2.93 -10.40 16.98
CA HIS A 86 2.03 -11.20 17.79
C HIS A 86 2.19 -12.68 17.41
N ASN A 87 2.53 -13.55 18.39
CA ASN A 87 2.74 -14.99 18.17
C ASN A 87 3.70 -15.33 17.02
N GLY A 88 4.83 -14.63 16.92
CA GLY A 88 5.85 -14.88 15.88
C GLY A 88 5.52 -14.31 14.51
N ALA A 89 4.44 -13.55 14.36
CA ALA A 89 4.05 -12.94 13.11
C ALA A 89 3.71 -11.45 13.27
N VAL A 90 3.75 -10.71 12.17
CA VAL A 90 3.25 -9.33 12.05
C VAL A 90 2.14 -9.28 11.01
N SER A 91 1.36 -8.22 11.03
CA SER A 91 0.34 -7.99 10.00
C SER A 91 0.70 -6.78 9.14
N MET A 92 0.51 -6.88 7.83
CA MET A 92 0.56 -5.73 6.92
C MET A 92 -0.59 -4.74 7.15
N GLY A 93 -1.55 -5.08 8.03
CA GLY A 93 -2.65 -4.21 8.44
C GLY A 93 -3.46 -3.70 7.26
N ILE A 94 -3.41 -2.37 7.03
CA ILE A 94 -4.15 -1.72 5.93
C ILE A 94 -3.38 -1.67 4.61
N GLU A 95 -2.17 -2.26 4.53
CA GLU A 95 -1.27 -2.20 3.37
C GLU A 95 -1.07 -3.57 2.68
N VAL A 96 -2.09 -4.40 2.58
CA VAL A 96 -1.99 -5.76 2.00
C VAL A 96 -1.79 -5.74 0.49
N GLN A 97 -2.80 -5.41 -0.25
CA GLN A 97 -2.86 -5.22 -1.72
C GLN A 97 -1.94 -6.18 -2.54
N VAL A 98 -0.87 -5.64 -3.12
CA VAL A 98 0.13 -6.37 -3.92
C VAL A 98 1.32 -6.88 -3.09
N LEU A 99 1.38 -6.52 -1.82
CA LEU A 99 2.55 -6.80 -0.98
C LEU A 99 2.77 -8.29 -0.71
N PRO A 100 1.75 -9.15 -0.58
CA PRO A 100 1.98 -10.60 -0.49
C PRO A 100 2.74 -11.15 -1.71
N ALA A 101 2.36 -10.75 -2.93
CA ALA A 101 3.08 -11.16 -4.14
C ALA A 101 4.50 -10.57 -4.20
N ALA A 102 4.68 -9.34 -3.75
CA ALA A 102 6.00 -8.72 -3.67
C ALA A 102 6.90 -9.43 -2.64
N LEU A 103 6.35 -9.86 -1.50
CA LEU A 103 7.08 -10.62 -0.48
C LEU A 103 7.50 -11.99 -1.00
N GLU A 104 6.60 -12.73 -1.64
CA GLU A 104 6.92 -14.01 -2.27
C GLU A 104 8.03 -13.87 -3.31
N SER A 105 7.99 -12.80 -4.11
CA SER A 105 9.05 -12.50 -5.07
C SER A 105 10.38 -12.18 -4.38
N ALA A 106 10.35 -11.36 -3.34
CA ALA A 106 11.52 -11.01 -2.55
C ALA A 106 12.18 -12.24 -1.94
N LYS A 107 11.41 -13.13 -1.31
CA LYS A 107 11.88 -14.40 -0.73
C LYS A 107 12.56 -15.28 -1.76
N ARG A 108 11.91 -15.52 -2.91
CA ARG A 108 12.48 -16.35 -3.99
C ARG A 108 13.80 -15.81 -4.54
N ARG A 109 14.01 -14.50 -4.51
CA ARG A 109 15.17 -13.81 -5.07
C ARG A 109 16.25 -13.51 -4.04
N GLY A 110 15.99 -13.73 -2.76
CA GLY A 110 16.87 -13.33 -1.67
C GLY A 110 17.00 -11.81 -1.55
N ALA A 111 15.93 -11.07 -1.87
CA ALA A 111 15.87 -9.63 -1.71
C ALA A 111 15.74 -9.25 -0.24
N LEU A 112 16.28 -8.09 0.14
CA LEU A 112 16.22 -7.60 1.51
C LEU A 112 14.80 -7.15 1.89
N VAL A 113 14.25 -7.67 2.98
CA VAL A 113 12.94 -7.31 3.53
C VAL A 113 13.11 -6.44 4.76
N ILE A 114 12.67 -5.18 4.68
CA ILE A 114 12.73 -4.22 5.79
C ILE A 114 11.30 -3.85 6.20
N ALA A 115 10.98 -4.04 7.48
CA ALA A 115 9.68 -3.69 8.02
C ALA A 115 9.75 -2.45 8.92
N GLN A 116 8.92 -1.46 8.65
CA GLN A 116 8.55 -0.41 9.59
C GLN A 116 7.48 -0.98 10.52
N VAL A 117 7.85 -1.27 11.76
CA VAL A 117 6.97 -1.83 12.78
C VAL A 117 6.32 -0.68 13.55
N ASN A 118 4.99 -0.60 13.51
CA ASN A 118 4.24 0.52 14.08
C ASN A 118 3.11 0.00 15.00
N PRO A 119 3.08 0.34 16.29
CA PRO A 119 2.00 -0.05 17.19
C PRO A 119 0.62 0.50 16.77
N SER A 120 0.58 1.60 16.01
CA SER A 120 -0.66 2.14 15.46
C SER A 120 -1.21 1.33 14.27
N MET A 121 -0.43 0.42 13.66
CA MET A 121 -0.90 -0.45 12.57
C MET A 121 -1.77 -1.57 13.16
N PRO A 122 -3.03 -1.71 12.73
CA PRO A 122 -3.91 -2.77 13.23
C PRO A 122 -3.41 -4.15 12.80
N TYR A 123 -3.55 -5.13 13.70
CA TYR A 123 -3.32 -6.53 13.36
C TYR A 123 -4.57 -7.07 12.66
N VAL A 124 -4.47 -7.27 11.35
CA VAL A 124 -5.55 -7.79 10.50
C VAL A 124 -5.19 -9.21 10.07
N PHE A 125 -6.13 -10.14 10.25
CA PHE A 125 -5.95 -11.55 9.89
C PHE A 125 -6.14 -11.80 8.39
N GLY A 126 -5.59 -12.88 7.88
CA GLY A 126 -5.68 -13.30 6.48
C GLY A 126 -4.35 -13.17 5.74
N ASP A 127 -4.41 -12.89 4.44
CA ASP A 127 -3.25 -12.90 3.53
C ASP A 127 -2.17 -11.86 3.84
N GLY A 128 -2.46 -10.90 4.72
CA GLY A 128 -1.52 -9.88 5.18
C GLY A 128 -0.66 -10.28 6.38
N ILE A 129 -0.74 -11.53 6.85
CA ILE A 129 0.10 -12.05 7.93
C ILE A 129 1.47 -12.45 7.36
N VAL A 130 2.51 -12.00 8.05
CA VAL A 130 3.92 -12.24 7.68
C VAL A 130 4.65 -12.82 8.88
N ASP A 131 5.37 -13.91 8.68
CA ASP A 131 6.26 -14.46 9.70
C ASP A 131 7.37 -13.46 10.00
N VAL A 132 7.74 -13.29 11.25
CA VAL A 132 8.86 -12.41 11.62
C VAL A 132 10.19 -12.90 11.03
N ASP A 133 10.33 -14.20 10.77
CA ASP A 133 11.51 -14.78 10.14
C ASP A 133 11.65 -14.43 8.65
N ASP A 134 10.58 -13.92 8.03
CA ASP A 134 10.60 -13.39 6.66
C ASP A 134 11.08 -11.93 6.58
N ILE A 135 11.43 -11.32 7.72
CA ILE A 135 11.85 -9.92 7.83
C ILE A 135 13.31 -9.86 8.27
N ASP A 136 14.17 -9.32 7.43
CA ASP A 136 15.60 -9.19 7.74
C ASP A 136 15.88 -8.04 8.73
N ILE A 137 15.14 -6.93 8.62
CA ILE A 137 15.34 -5.74 9.47
C ILE A 137 13.98 -5.17 9.90
N GLY A 138 13.78 -5.06 11.21
CA GLY A 138 12.65 -4.36 11.81
C GLY A 138 13.04 -2.99 12.35
N VAL A 139 12.35 -1.93 11.91
CA VAL A 139 12.52 -0.56 12.42
C VAL A 139 11.26 -0.15 13.16
N ILE A 140 11.38 0.07 14.47
CA ILE A 140 10.23 0.48 15.28
C ILE A 140 9.99 1.98 15.10
N VAL A 141 8.76 2.33 14.76
CA VAL A 141 8.28 3.72 14.70
C VAL A 141 6.95 3.81 15.45
N ASP A 142 6.68 4.96 16.02
CA ASP A 142 5.38 5.27 16.63
C ASP A 142 4.82 6.53 15.94
N THR A 143 4.12 6.30 14.83
CA THR A 143 3.53 7.38 14.03
C THR A 143 2.07 7.09 13.77
N PRO A 144 1.18 8.09 13.84
CA PRO A 144 -0.22 7.90 13.51
C PRO A 144 -0.36 7.45 12.05
N LEU A 145 -1.31 6.56 11.80
CA LEU A 145 -1.68 6.19 10.44
C LEU A 145 -2.44 7.34 9.76
N PRO A 146 -2.26 7.50 8.44
CA PRO A 146 -3.04 8.49 7.71
C PRO A 146 -4.53 8.13 7.74
N THR A 147 -5.35 9.11 8.02
CA THR A 147 -6.82 9.00 8.00
C THR A 147 -7.37 9.77 6.81
N ALA A 148 -8.30 9.15 6.08
CA ALA A 148 -9.06 9.85 5.06
C ALA A 148 -10.26 10.56 5.73
N ALA A 149 -10.39 11.85 5.54
CA ALA A 149 -11.62 12.55 5.89
C ALA A 149 -12.73 12.06 4.98
N MET A 150 -13.80 11.51 5.55
CA MET A 150 -15.01 11.22 4.79
C MET A 150 -15.78 12.53 4.58
N PRO A 151 -15.91 13.02 3.33
CA PRO A 151 -16.73 14.19 3.07
C PRO A 151 -18.19 13.87 3.42
N SER A 152 -18.89 14.84 4.01
CA SER A 152 -20.33 14.69 4.24
C SER A 152 -21.05 14.57 2.90
N PRO A 153 -21.89 13.55 2.69
CA PRO A 153 -22.59 13.38 1.42
C PRO A 153 -23.54 14.54 1.16
N GLY A 154 -23.48 15.09 -0.05
CA GLY A 154 -24.42 16.13 -0.49
C GLY A 154 -25.83 15.59 -0.71
N PRO A 155 -26.85 16.49 -0.92
CA PRO A 155 -28.26 16.09 -1.05
C PRO A 155 -28.51 15.04 -2.14
N THR A 156 -27.79 15.12 -3.26
CA THR A 156 -27.90 14.15 -4.35
C THR A 156 -27.41 12.76 -3.95
N ALA A 157 -26.26 12.67 -3.24
CA ALA A 157 -25.73 11.40 -2.74
C ALA A 157 -26.69 10.78 -1.71
N TRP A 158 -27.26 11.58 -0.81
CA TRP A 158 -28.29 11.15 0.14
C TRP A 158 -29.50 10.55 -0.59
N ARG A 159 -30.02 11.25 -1.61
CA ARG A 159 -31.16 10.77 -2.38
C ARG A 159 -30.88 9.46 -3.11
N ILE A 160 -29.68 9.30 -3.67
CA ILE A 160 -29.24 8.03 -4.29
C ILE A 160 -29.20 6.93 -3.23
N GLY A 161 -28.60 7.21 -2.07
CA GLY A 161 -28.52 6.27 -0.94
C GLY A 161 -29.90 5.77 -0.50
N GLU A 162 -30.89 6.65 -0.32
CA GLU A 162 -32.27 6.27 0.01
C GLU A 162 -32.90 5.34 -1.04
N LEU A 163 -32.72 5.67 -2.32
CA LEU A 163 -33.27 4.84 -3.41
C LEU A 163 -32.59 3.47 -3.50
N VAL A 164 -31.31 3.35 -3.19
CA VAL A 164 -30.60 2.08 -3.11
C VAL A 164 -31.03 1.31 -1.88
N ALA A 165 -31.02 1.94 -0.70
CA ALA A 165 -31.40 1.32 0.57
C ALA A 165 -32.84 0.74 0.53
N SER A 166 -33.79 1.41 -0.13
CA SER A 166 -35.15 0.92 -0.27
C SER A 166 -35.29 -0.38 -1.07
N ARG A 167 -34.23 -0.84 -1.73
CA ARG A 167 -34.18 -2.07 -2.53
C ARG A 167 -33.34 -3.18 -1.89
N VAL A 168 -32.71 -2.89 -0.75
CA VAL A 168 -31.86 -3.85 -0.05
C VAL A 168 -32.70 -4.57 0.99
N PRO A 169 -32.94 -5.89 0.85
CA PRO A 169 -33.63 -6.66 1.85
C PRO A 169 -32.74 -6.94 3.06
N ASP A 170 -33.38 -7.25 4.22
CA ASP A 170 -32.66 -7.69 5.40
C ASP A 170 -31.83 -8.95 5.12
N GLY A 171 -30.63 -9.00 5.66
CA GLY A 171 -29.68 -10.11 5.46
C GLY A 171 -28.93 -10.08 4.13
N ALA A 172 -29.08 -9.03 3.31
CA ALA A 172 -28.33 -8.89 2.07
C ALA A 172 -26.83 -8.67 2.33
N THR A 173 -26.00 -9.22 1.45
CA THR A 173 -24.57 -8.90 1.39
C THR A 173 -24.35 -7.73 0.43
N LEU A 174 -23.74 -6.67 0.91
CA LEU A 174 -23.44 -5.49 0.12
C LEU A 174 -21.96 -5.43 -0.26
N GLN A 175 -21.68 -5.07 -1.51
CA GLN A 175 -20.38 -4.62 -1.93
C GLN A 175 -20.44 -3.13 -2.21
N VAL A 176 -19.59 -2.36 -1.53
CA VAL A 176 -19.54 -0.92 -1.63
C VAL A 176 -18.27 -0.51 -2.37
N GLY A 177 -18.40 0.35 -3.38
CA GLY A 177 -17.25 0.93 -4.08
C GLY A 177 -16.63 2.09 -3.32
N ILE A 178 -15.60 2.69 -3.89
CA ILE A 178 -14.97 3.92 -3.38
C ILE A 178 -15.47 5.13 -4.17
N GLY A 179 -15.82 6.19 -3.48
CA GLY A 179 -16.30 7.41 -4.12
C GLY A 179 -17.18 8.25 -3.20
N ALA A 180 -17.80 9.28 -3.74
CA ALA A 180 -18.63 10.19 -2.95
C ALA A 180 -20.09 9.69 -2.76
N VAL A 181 -20.51 8.66 -3.48
CA VAL A 181 -21.88 8.11 -3.42
C VAL A 181 -21.97 6.83 -2.60
N PRO A 182 -21.03 5.86 -2.70
CA PRO A 182 -21.06 4.61 -1.92
C PRO A 182 -20.93 4.79 -0.42
#